data_bb1871a462f3da2fabb4bc5f794f4bc1
#
_entry.id   bb1871a462f3da2fabb4bc5f794f4bc1
#
_cell.length_a   1.000
_cell.length_b   1.000
_cell.length_c   1.000
_cell.angle_alpha   90.00
_cell.angle_beta   90.00
_cell.angle_gamma   90.00
#
_symmetry.space_group_name_H-M   'P 1'
#
loop_
_entity.id
_entity.type
_entity.pdbx_description
1 polymer ?
#
loop_
_entity_poly.entity_id
_entity_poly.type
_entity_poly.pdbx_seq_one_letter_code
_entity_poly.pdbx_strand_id
1 'polypeptide(L)'
;MKINGLDLEFELFDVDAEDVKQRYFQELEKMKTIKADEPEGTEREKSVYLCQRVKNLFDNVFGMGTGEKVCGTGNNVLSCIRAYEQLVHEQLRQQNEYKEIISRF
;
A
#
# COMPACT_ATOMS: atom_id res chain seq x y z
N MET A 1 5.89 10.18 -5.62
CA MET A 1 4.55 9.90 -5.05
C MET A 1 4.52 10.31 -3.58
N LYS A 2 3.49 11.00 -3.17
CA LYS A 2 3.30 11.38 -1.76
C LYS A 2 2.27 10.48 -1.08
N ILE A 3 2.69 9.86 0.02
CA ILE A 3 1.79 9.06 0.87
C ILE A 3 1.81 9.71 2.25
N ASN A 4 0.69 10.29 2.65
CA ASN A 4 0.57 11.08 3.88
C ASN A 4 1.73 12.09 4.04
N GLY A 5 2.13 12.71 2.94
CA GLY A 5 3.19 13.71 2.91
C GLY A 5 4.61 13.18 2.77
N LEU A 6 4.82 11.87 2.84
CA LEU A 6 6.13 11.26 2.64
C LEU A 6 6.33 10.90 1.17
N ASP A 7 7.48 11.30 0.60
CA ASP A 7 7.82 10.93 -0.77
C ASP A 7 8.32 9.49 -0.83
N LEU A 8 7.70 8.69 -1.71
CA LEU A 8 8.12 7.33 -2.01
C LEU A 8 8.25 7.18 -3.52
N GLU A 9 9.21 6.36 -3.94
CA GLU A 9 9.35 6.01 -5.35
C GLU A 9 8.49 4.78 -5.66
N PHE A 10 7.62 4.93 -6.66
CA PHE A 10 6.72 3.86 -7.07
C PHE A 10 6.44 3.98 -8.56
N GLU A 11 7.16 3.19 -9.37
CA GLU A 11 7.14 3.25 -10.82
C GLU A 11 6.80 1.87 -11.39
N LEU A 12 5.51 1.63 -11.67
CA LEU A 12 5.03 0.32 -12.11
C LEU A 12 5.53 -0.09 -13.49
N PHE A 13 5.88 0.89 -14.32
CA PHE A 13 6.30 0.64 -15.70
C PHE A 13 7.78 0.85 -15.93
N ASP A 14 8.55 0.93 -14.85
CA ASP A 14 10.01 0.93 -14.91
C ASP A 14 10.49 -0.52 -14.78
N VAL A 15 11.00 -1.07 -15.89
CA VAL A 15 11.46 -2.47 -15.90
C VAL A 15 12.68 -2.70 -15.01
N ASP A 16 13.42 -1.64 -14.67
CA ASP A 16 14.54 -1.73 -13.75
C ASP A 16 14.11 -1.75 -12.29
N ALA A 17 12.83 -1.45 -12.01
CA ALA A 17 12.24 -1.50 -10.67
C ALA A 17 11.13 -2.55 -10.58
N GLU A 18 11.23 -3.62 -11.37
CA GLU A 18 10.19 -4.65 -11.44
C GLU A 18 10.03 -5.42 -10.14
N ASP A 19 11.07 -5.52 -9.32
CA ASP A 19 11.02 -6.14 -8.02
C ASP A 19 10.04 -5.43 -7.07
N VAL A 20 9.98 -4.10 -7.11
CA VAL A 20 9.00 -3.31 -6.33
C VAL A 20 7.59 -3.62 -6.80
N LYS A 21 7.38 -3.67 -8.11
CA LYS A 21 6.10 -4.02 -8.71
C LYS A 21 5.63 -5.41 -8.27
N GLN A 22 6.53 -6.40 -8.32
CA GLN A 22 6.19 -7.77 -7.91
C GLN A 22 5.80 -7.83 -6.44
N ARG A 23 6.59 -7.20 -5.56
CA ARG A 23 6.29 -7.16 -4.13
C ARG A 23 4.95 -6.48 -3.86
N TYR A 24 4.66 -5.38 -4.55
CA TYR A 24 3.40 -4.67 -4.40
C TYR A 24 2.20 -5.55 -4.73
N PHE A 25 2.22 -6.21 -5.89
CA PHE A 25 1.10 -7.05 -6.28
C PHE A 25 0.95 -8.29 -5.42
N GLN A 26 2.05 -8.85 -4.91
CA GLN A 26 2.00 -9.92 -3.91
C GLN A 26 1.31 -9.46 -2.62
N GLU A 27 1.62 -8.24 -2.16
CA GLU A 27 1.00 -7.68 -0.97
C GLU A 27 -0.48 -7.34 -1.19
N LEU A 28 -0.86 -6.90 -2.39
CA LEU A 28 -2.28 -6.72 -2.72
C LEU A 28 -3.06 -8.03 -2.63
N GLU A 29 -2.48 -9.13 -3.08
CA GLU A 29 -3.14 -10.45 -2.96
C GLU A 29 -3.41 -10.79 -1.50
N LYS A 30 -2.46 -10.50 -0.61
CA LYS A 30 -2.64 -10.72 0.83
C LYS A 30 -3.77 -9.84 1.41
N MET A 31 -3.96 -8.63 0.89
CA MET A 31 -5.02 -7.74 1.34
C MET A 31 -6.42 -8.23 0.99
N LYS A 32 -6.55 -9.09 -0.01
CA LYS A 32 -7.86 -9.67 -0.38
C LYS A 32 -8.46 -10.53 0.74
N THR A 33 -7.63 -11.11 1.60
CA THR A 33 -8.07 -11.97 2.69
C THR A 33 -8.08 -11.28 4.05
N ILE A 34 -7.89 -9.96 4.07
CA ILE A 34 -7.75 -9.22 5.33
C ILE A 34 -8.96 -9.41 6.27
N LYS A 35 -10.17 -9.46 5.73
CA LYS A 35 -11.38 -9.69 6.52
C LYS A 35 -11.47 -11.13 7.02
N ALA A 36 -11.11 -12.09 6.19
CA ALA A 36 -11.12 -13.51 6.56
C ALA A 36 -10.08 -13.84 7.63
N ASP A 37 -8.93 -13.15 7.59
CA ASP A 37 -7.83 -13.37 8.52
C ASP A 37 -7.95 -12.50 9.77
N GLU A 38 -8.98 -11.64 9.86
CA GLU A 38 -9.20 -10.77 10.99
C GLU A 38 -9.46 -11.58 12.25
N PRO A 39 -8.71 -11.31 13.35
CA PRO A 39 -8.94 -12.05 14.60
C PRO A 39 -10.31 -11.69 15.20
N GLU A 40 -10.91 -12.64 15.88
CA GLU A 40 -12.07 -12.38 16.71
C GLU A 40 -11.61 -11.60 17.95
N GLY A 41 -12.36 -10.56 18.32
CA GLY A 41 -11.99 -9.75 19.46
C GLY A 41 -12.71 -8.41 19.48
N THR A 42 -12.15 -7.49 20.26
CA THR A 42 -12.69 -6.15 20.43
C THR A 42 -12.44 -5.29 19.18
N GLU A 43 -13.13 -4.17 19.09
CA GLU A 43 -12.90 -3.18 18.04
C GLU A 43 -11.44 -2.71 18.05
N ARG A 44 -10.85 -2.54 19.24
CA ARG A 44 -9.45 -2.16 19.37
C ARG A 44 -8.53 -3.20 18.74
N GLU A 45 -8.74 -4.48 19.04
CA GLU A 45 -7.91 -5.56 18.49
C GLU A 45 -8.01 -5.63 16.97
N LYS A 46 -9.22 -5.47 16.43
CA LYS A 46 -9.44 -5.42 14.97
C LYS A 46 -8.78 -4.23 14.32
N SER A 47 -8.81 -3.07 14.97
CA SER A 47 -8.17 -1.85 14.48
C SER A 47 -6.65 -1.98 14.48
N VAL A 48 -6.07 -2.55 15.54
CA VAL A 48 -4.63 -2.82 15.63
C VAL A 48 -4.21 -3.77 14.50
N TYR A 49 -4.99 -4.82 14.30
CA TYR A 49 -4.73 -5.79 13.22
C TYR A 49 -4.72 -5.11 11.84
N LEU A 50 -5.72 -4.28 11.55
CA LEU A 50 -5.81 -3.56 10.27
C LEU A 50 -4.60 -2.64 10.07
N CYS A 51 -4.26 -1.85 11.08
CA CYS A 51 -3.10 -0.96 11.02
C CYS A 51 -1.82 -1.76 10.78
N GLN A 52 -1.66 -2.88 11.46
CA GLN A 52 -0.47 -3.71 11.29
C GLN A 52 -0.37 -4.32 9.90
N ARG A 53 -1.49 -4.75 9.33
CA ARG A 53 -1.52 -5.28 7.97
C ARG A 53 -1.10 -4.23 6.94
N VAL A 54 -1.59 -2.99 7.08
CA VAL A 54 -1.21 -1.90 6.18
C VAL A 54 0.27 -1.56 6.35
N LYS A 55 0.76 -1.44 7.59
CA LYS A 55 2.18 -1.16 7.83
C LYS A 55 3.08 -2.25 7.25
N ASN A 56 2.69 -3.51 7.38
CA ASN A 56 3.45 -4.63 6.82
C ASN A 56 3.53 -4.54 5.29
N LEU A 57 2.44 -4.14 4.65
CA LEU A 57 2.45 -3.94 3.20
C LEU A 57 3.50 -2.91 2.80
N PHE A 58 3.51 -1.75 3.46
CA PHE A 58 4.49 -0.71 3.16
C PHE A 58 5.92 -1.16 3.43
N ASP A 59 6.14 -1.85 4.55
CA ASP A 59 7.46 -2.39 4.89
C ASP A 59 7.95 -3.40 3.86
N ASN A 60 7.06 -4.29 3.41
CA ASN A 60 7.42 -5.34 2.46
C ASN A 60 7.66 -4.80 1.05
N VAL A 61 6.99 -3.72 0.68
CA VAL A 61 7.15 -3.12 -0.66
C VAL A 61 8.31 -2.14 -0.70
N PHE A 62 8.41 -1.24 0.27
CA PHE A 62 9.34 -0.11 0.24
C PHE A 62 10.51 -0.22 1.21
N GLY A 63 10.48 -1.18 2.12
CA GLY A 63 11.53 -1.39 3.09
C GLY A 63 11.09 -1.20 4.53
N MET A 64 11.81 -1.83 5.44
CA MET A 64 11.52 -1.83 6.87
C MET A 64 11.41 -0.40 7.41
N GLY A 65 10.35 -0.15 8.19
CA GLY A 65 10.10 1.15 8.80
C GLY A 65 9.23 2.10 7.97
N THR A 66 9.00 1.81 6.70
CA THR A 66 8.18 2.66 5.84
C THR A 66 6.74 2.74 6.35
N GLY A 67 6.20 1.62 6.83
CA GLY A 67 4.84 1.58 7.36
C GLY A 67 4.62 2.56 8.50
N GLU A 68 5.55 2.64 9.45
CA GLU A 68 5.45 3.61 10.54
C GLU A 68 5.62 5.05 10.05
N LYS A 69 6.45 5.28 9.05
CA LYS A 69 6.64 6.62 8.50
C LYS A 69 5.39 7.17 7.83
N VAL A 70 4.65 6.33 7.10
CA VAL A 70 3.44 6.78 6.39
C VAL A 70 2.18 6.70 7.23
N CYS A 71 2.09 5.71 8.13
CA CYS A 71 0.89 5.48 8.94
C CYS A 71 0.96 6.11 10.34
N GLY A 72 2.17 6.44 10.80
CA GLY A 72 2.43 6.85 12.17
C GLY A 72 2.84 5.67 13.06
N THR A 73 3.38 5.98 14.23
CA THR A 73 3.90 4.95 15.15
C THR A 73 2.81 4.26 15.96
N GLY A 74 1.61 4.87 16.03
CA GLY A 74 0.47 4.32 16.75
C GLY A 74 -0.47 3.54 15.84
N ASN A 75 -1.70 3.40 16.29
CA ASN A 75 -2.74 2.64 15.60
C ASN A 75 -3.88 3.56 15.15
N ASN A 76 -3.54 4.62 14.43
CA ASN A 76 -4.52 5.51 13.83
C ASN A 76 -5.06 4.86 12.56
N VAL A 77 -6.25 4.28 12.64
CA VAL A 77 -6.87 3.55 11.54
C VAL A 77 -7.04 4.42 10.31
N LEU A 78 -7.48 5.66 10.49
CA LEU A 78 -7.71 6.56 9.37
C LEU A 78 -6.41 6.89 8.63
N SER A 79 -5.32 7.12 9.36
CA SER A 79 -4.01 7.34 8.74
C SER A 79 -3.54 6.13 7.95
N CYS A 80 -3.76 4.92 8.49
CA CYS A 80 -3.37 3.69 7.81
C CYS A 80 -4.20 3.47 6.54
N ILE A 81 -5.50 3.67 6.62
CA ILE A 81 -6.38 3.51 5.46
C ILE A 81 -6.08 4.57 4.39
N ARG A 82 -5.83 5.81 4.78
CA ARG A 82 -5.45 6.87 3.84
C ARG A 82 -4.15 6.54 3.10
N ALA A 83 -3.17 6.03 3.82
CA ALA A 83 -1.90 5.62 3.21
C ALA A 83 -2.13 4.53 2.16
N TYR A 84 -2.88 3.51 2.50
CA TYR A 84 -3.23 2.42 1.59
C TYR A 84 -4.00 2.93 0.36
N GLU A 85 -5.01 3.77 0.58
CA GLU A 85 -5.82 4.32 -0.50
C GLU A 85 -4.99 5.16 -1.46
N GLN A 86 -4.09 6.01 -0.94
CA GLN A 86 -3.21 6.82 -1.77
C GLN A 86 -2.32 5.97 -2.65
N LEU A 87 -1.80 4.85 -2.12
CA LEU A 87 -0.97 3.93 -2.88
C LEU A 87 -1.77 3.25 -4.01
N VAL A 88 -2.96 2.77 -3.71
CA VAL A 88 -3.82 2.14 -4.73
C VAL A 88 -4.23 3.16 -5.81
N HIS A 89 -4.54 4.39 -5.42
CA HIS A 89 -4.84 5.46 -6.37
C HIS A 89 -3.67 5.75 -7.30
N GLU A 90 -2.44 5.74 -6.78
CA GLU A 90 -1.25 5.93 -7.62
C GLU A 90 -1.07 4.77 -8.60
N GLN A 91 -1.32 3.55 -8.19
CA GLN A 91 -1.33 2.40 -9.10
C GLN A 91 -2.31 2.62 -10.25
N LEU A 92 -3.54 3.00 -9.93
CA LEU A 92 -4.59 3.21 -10.93
C LEU A 92 -4.25 4.37 -11.87
N ARG A 93 -3.69 5.45 -11.32
CA ARG A 93 -3.26 6.60 -12.11
C ARG A 93 -2.21 6.20 -13.14
N GLN A 94 -1.19 5.45 -12.73
CA GLN A 94 -0.13 5.00 -13.63
C GLN A 94 -0.66 4.05 -14.70
N GLN A 95 -1.54 3.13 -14.33
CA GLN A 95 -2.13 2.19 -15.28
C GLN A 95 -3.01 2.91 -16.31
N ASN A 96 -3.79 3.89 -15.89
CA ASN A 96 -4.62 4.67 -16.80
C ASN A 96 -3.78 5.54 -17.74
N GLU A 97 -2.74 6.17 -17.23
CA GLU A 97 -1.79 6.94 -18.04
C GLU A 97 -1.13 6.06 -19.10
N TYR A 98 -0.67 4.89 -18.70
CA TYR A 98 -0.05 3.94 -19.62
C TYR A 98 -1.02 3.53 -20.73
N LYS A 99 -2.25 3.16 -20.39
CA LYS A 99 -3.27 2.78 -21.37
C LYS A 99 -3.56 3.92 -22.35
N GLU A 100 -3.69 5.14 -21.84
CA GLU A 100 -3.98 6.30 -22.65
C GLU A 100 -2.86 6.59 -23.64
N ILE A 101 -1.62 6.58 -23.19
CA ILE A 101 -0.46 6.84 -24.05
C ILE A 101 -0.28 5.73 -25.09
N ILE A 102 -0.36 4.45 -24.65
CA ILE A 102 -0.20 3.30 -25.54
C ILE A 102 -1.25 3.30 -26.65
N SER A 103 -2.46 3.75 -26.36
CA SER A 103 -3.55 3.79 -27.36
C SER A 103 -3.27 4.78 -28.50
N ARG A 104 -2.28 5.67 -28.34
CA ARG A 104 -1.89 6.66 -29.36
C ARG A 104 -0.76 6.13 -30.28
N PHE A 105 -0.16 5.02 -29.92
CA PHE A 105 0.83 4.39 -30.77
C PHE A 105 0.13 3.55 -31.84
#